data_2e8bdfab9c4ba1a776353ed2d7b50a18
#
_entry.id   2e8bdfab9c4ba1a776353ed2d7b50a18
#
_cell.length_a   1.000
_cell.length_b   1.000
_cell.length_c   1.000
_cell.angle_alpha   90.00
_cell.angle_beta   90.00
_cell.angle_gamma   90.00
#
_symmetry.space_group_name_H-M   'P 1'
#
loop_
_entity.id
_entity.type
_entity.pdbx_description
1 polymer ?
#
loop_
_entity_poly.entity_id
_entity_poly.type
_entity_poly.pdbx_seq_one_letter_code
_entity_poly.pdbx_strand_id
1 'polypeptide(L)'
;MSKIIRTRKPSVLPYYAAALAFVVLCAVLPVYRLWALLAALGAAVLAFAGAKKICPPRVVETEVPFHTGVDDVDAMLTEMQQQLDTLHALNEALPDPQLSAAMARMEKVGRSIVETVEATPAKAKQVRRFANYYLPDAVNVLQQYAKLAKQGVRGENAASIRAEVEHNAASIATAFENQLDALYAAESMDLSADLTVLQNMLKGQGL
;
A
#
# COMPACT_ATOMS: atom_id res chain seq x y z
N MET A 1 23.50 -7.13 -2.28
CA MET A 1 23.44 -7.25 -0.81
C MET A 1 22.09 -6.69 -0.39
N SER A 2 21.17 -7.52 0.08
CA SER A 2 19.84 -7.07 0.51
C SER A 2 19.96 -6.16 1.72
N LYS A 3 19.33 -4.98 1.68
CA LYS A 3 19.28 -4.05 2.81
C LYS A 3 18.15 -4.47 3.72
N ILE A 4 18.45 -4.72 5.00
CA ILE A 4 17.44 -5.07 6.01
C ILE A 4 16.94 -3.76 6.61
N ILE A 5 15.70 -3.36 6.28
CA ILE A 5 15.05 -2.23 6.96
C ILE A 5 14.37 -2.74 8.23
N ARG A 6 14.76 -2.16 9.36
CA ARG A 6 14.22 -2.46 10.69
C ARG A 6 13.04 -1.52 10.99
N THR A 7 11.83 -1.93 10.68
CA THR A 7 10.63 -1.19 11.09
C THR A 7 10.23 -1.59 12.50
N ARG A 8 10.20 -0.62 13.44
CA ARG A 8 9.73 -0.83 14.81
C ARG A 8 8.20 -0.73 14.84
N LYS A 9 7.49 -1.85 14.84
CA LYS A 9 6.05 -1.86 15.12
C LYS A 9 5.84 -1.83 16.64
N PRO A 10 5.07 -0.86 17.19
CA PRO A 10 4.77 -0.82 18.61
C PRO A 10 4.01 -2.07 19.02
N SER A 11 4.44 -2.71 20.10
CA SER A 11 3.73 -3.86 20.67
C SER A 11 2.39 -3.41 21.25
N VAL A 12 1.31 -4.09 20.94
CA VAL A 12 -0.02 -3.83 21.52
C VAL A 12 -0.20 -4.50 22.91
N LEU A 13 0.70 -5.42 23.27
CA LEU A 13 0.65 -6.14 24.54
C LEU A 13 0.60 -5.24 25.80
N PRO A 14 1.37 -4.12 25.88
CA PRO A 14 1.31 -3.23 27.04
C PRO A 14 -0.07 -2.61 27.27
N TYR A 15 -0.83 -2.35 26.20
CA TYR A 15 -2.19 -1.81 26.32
C TYR A 15 -3.17 -2.83 26.90
N TYR A 16 -3.07 -4.10 26.47
CA TYR A 16 -3.90 -5.18 27.04
C TYR A 16 -3.53 -5.47 28.48
N ALA A 17 -2.26 -5.45 28.85
CA ALA A 17 -1.81 -5.63 30.23
C ALA A 17 -2.33 -4.53 31.15
N ALA A 18 -2.29 -3.27 30.71
CA ALA A 18 -2.82 -2.14 31.47
C ALA A 18 -4.36 -2.21 31.63
N ALA A 19 -5.08 -2.57 30.56
CA ALA A 19 -6.51 -2.72 30.59
C ALA A 19 -6.95 -3.86 31.54
N LEU A 20 -6.27 -4.99 31.48
CA LEU A 20 -6.55 -6.13 32.33
C LEU A 20 -6.27 -5.82 33.81
N ALA A 21 -5.15 -5.15 34.13
CA ALA A 21 -4.82 -4.71 35.46
C ALA A 21 -5.89 -3.74 36.03
N PHE A 22 -6.34 -2.81 35.20
CA PHE A 22 -7.39 -1.87 35.58
C PHE A 22 -8.72 -2.58 35.87
N VAL A 23 -9.18 -3.48 35.01
CA VAL A 23 -10.43 -4.24 35.17
C VAL A 23 -10.40 -5.11 36.44
N VAL A 24 -9.30 -5.84 36.66
CA VAL A 24 -9.13 -6.68 37.84
C VAL A 24 -9.19 -5.85 39.13
N LEU A 25 -8.53 -4.70 39.18
CA LEU A 25 -8.56 -3.83 40.33
C LEU A 25 -9.93 -3.18 40.58
N CYS A 26 -10.66 -2.82 39.52
CA CYS A 26 -12.03 -2.34 39.62
C CYS A 26 -12.99 -3.42 40.13
N ALA A 27 -12.72 -4.71 39.86
CA ALA A 27 -13.53 -5.82 40.38
C ALA A 27 -13.27 -6.12 41.88
N VAL A 28 -12.07 -5.86 42.37
CA VAL A 28 -11.66 -6.17 43.75
C VAL A 28 -11.85 -4.98 44.67
N LEU A 29 -11.65 -3.74 44.21
CA LEU A 29 -11.75 -2.53 45.00
C LEU A 29 -13.16 -1.90 44.94
N PRO A 30 -13.64 -1.28 46.00
CA PRO A 30 -14.93 -0.57 46.03
C PRO A 30 -14.85 0.70 45.15
N VAL A 31 -15.31 0.60 43.90
CA VAL A 31 -15.20 1.63 42.83
C VAL A 31 -15.94 2.94 43.18
N TYR A 32 -16.86 2.91 44.16
CA TYR A 32 -17.58 4.10 44.63
C TYR A 32 -16.74 5.06 45.49
N ARG A 33 -15.46 4.71 45.78
CA ARG A 33 -14.54 5.60 46.50
C ARG A 33 -13.48 6.16 45.53
N LEU A 34 -13.36 7.48 45.49
CA LEU A 34 -12.43 8.19 44.60
C LEU A 34 -10.97 7.72 44.72
N TRP A 35 -10.53 7.42 45.96
CA TRP A 35 -9.17 6.93 46.17
C TRP A 35 -8.91 5.54 45.55
N ALA A 36 -9.93 4.69 45.49
CA ALA A 36 -9.81 3.36 44.85
C ALA A 36 -9.67 3.48 43.33
N LEU A 37 -10.34 4.43 42.71
CA LEU A 37 -10.17 4.76 41.27
C LEU A 37 -8.76 5.29 40.99
N LEU A 38 -8.24 6.17 41.83
CA LEU A 38 -6.87 6.69 41.67
C LEU A 38 -5.81 5.58 41.86
N ALA A 39 -6.03 4.65 42.78
CA ALA A 39 -5.15 3.49 42.99
C ALA A 39 -5.19 2.54 41.78
N ALA A 40 -6.39 2.27 41.21
CA ALA A 40 -6.53 1.44 40.01
C ALA A 40 -5.85 2.08 38.78
N LEU A 41 -5.98 3.40 38.63
CA LEU A 41 -5.33 4.14 37.56
C LEU A 41 -3.78 4.09 37.69
N GLY A 42 -3.27 4.33 38.91
CA GLY A 42 -1.84 4.24 39.20
C GLY A 42 -1.26 2.86 38.90
N ALA A 43 -1.98 1.80 39.30
CA ALA A 43 -1.56 0.44 39.01
C ALA A 43 -1.61 0.09 37.51
N ALA A 44 -2.58 0.62 36.76
CA ALA A 44 -2.65 0.45 35.30
C ALA A 44 -1.44 1.13 34.60
N VAL A 45 -1.04 2.31 35.08
CA VAL A 45 0.14 3.01 34.56
C VAL A 45 1.43 2.23 34.88
N LEU A 46 1.55 1.68 36.07
CA LEU A 46 2.71 0.84 36.47
C LEU A 46 2.75 -0.47 35.64
N ALA A 47 1.60 -1.10 35.43
CA ALA A 47 1.48 -2.29 34.60
C ALA A 47 1.86 -1.99 33.15
N PHE A 48 1.45 -0.85 32.60
CA PHE A 48 1.84 -0.38 31.27
C PHE A 48 3.34 -0.15 31.16
N ALA A 49 3.94 0.57 32.14
CA ALA A 49 5.36 0.85 32.15
C ALA A 49 6.21 -0.43 32.28
N GLY A 50 5.77 -1.36 33.14
CA GLY A 50 6.38 -2.67 33.33
C GLY A 50 6.30 -3.53 32.07
N ALA A 51 5.11 -3.63 31.49
CA ALA A 51 4.89 -4.40 30.26
C ALA A 51 5.69 -3.83 29.07
N LYS A 52 5.84 -2.50 28.97
CA LYS A 52 6.65 -1.84 27.94
C LYS A 52 8.15 -2.16 28.08
N LYS A 53 8.61 -2.40 29.31
CA LYS A 53 10.02 -2.75 29.59
C LYS A 53 10.30 -4.23 29.33
N ILE A 54 9.32 -5.10 29.55
CA ILE A 54 9.44 -6.57 29.35
C ILE A 54 9.17 -6.97 27.91
N CYS A 55 8.28 -6.26 27.19
CA CYS A 55 7.94 -6.52 25.80
C CYS A 55 8.52 -5.42 24.90
N PRO A 56 9.77 -5.55 24.45
CA PRO A 56 10.36 -4.61 23.51
C PRO A 56 9.57 -4.60 22.19
N PRO A 57 9.55 -3.48 21.47
CA PRO A 57 8.87 -3.40 20.18
C PRO A 57 9.40 -4.49 19.23
N ARG A 58 8.52 -5.21 18.58
CA ARG A 58 8.93 -6.19 17.56
C ARG A 58 9.62 -5.44 16.42
N VAL A 59 10.88 -5.74 16.23
CA VAL A 59 11.61 -5.32 15.03
C VAL A 59 11.23 -6.32 13.94
N VAL A 60 10.45 -5.87 12.96
CA VAL A 60 10.21 -6.64 11.75
C VAL A 60 11.36 -6.31 10.82
N GLU A 61 12.25 -7.26 10.61
CA GLU A 61 13.29 -7.19 9.59
C GLU A 61 12.64 -7.58 8.26
N THR A 62 12.43 -6.60 7.39
CA THR A 62 11.96 -6.84 6.03
C THR A 62 13.16 -6.69 5.10
N GLU A 63 13.51 -7.76 4.41
CA GLU A 63 14.46 -7.65 3.30
C GLU A 63 13.83 -6.81 2.21
N VAL A 64 14.50 -5.70 1.86
CA VAL A 64 14.02 -4.76 0.85
C VAL A 64 14.87 -4.95 -0.38
N PRO A 65 14.28 -5.35 -1.52
CA PRO A 65 15.03 -5.54 -2.76
C PRO A 65 15.50 -4.21 -3.36
N PHE A 66 14.90 -3.09 -2.96
CA PHE A 66 15.16 -1.77 -3.52
C PHE A 66 16.23 -1.00 -2.74
N HIS A 67 17.05 -0.20 -3.43
CA HIS A 67 18.19 0.54 -2.89
C HIS A 67 18.22 1.97 -3.43
N THR A 68 17.15 2.73 -3.21
CA THR A 68 17.05 4.13 -3.65
C THR A 68 17.84 5.10 -2.76
N GLY A 69 18.30 4.65 -1.60
CA GLY A 69 18.97 5.50 -0.60
C GLY A 69 18.01 6.20 0.36
N VAL A 70 16.69 6.03 0.17
CA VAL A 70 15.65 6.61 1.03
C VAL A 70 14.80 5.47 1.60
N ASP A 71 14.94 5.16 2.89
CA ASP A 71 14.31 4.01 3.54
C ASP A 71 12.76 3.97 3.38
N ASP A 72 12.11 5.13 3.41
CA ASP A 72 10.65 5.26 3.24
C ASP A 72 10.23 4.94 1.78
N VAL A 73 11.04 5.30 0.80
CA VAL A 73 10.80 4.95 -0.62
C VAL A 73 11.02 3.47 -0.86
N ASP A 74 12.11 2.91 -0.32
CA ASP A 74 12.43 1.48 -0.44
C ASP A 74 11.30 0.62 0.16
N ALA A 75 10.76 1.01 1.33
CA ALA A 75 9.63 0.34 1.95
C ALA A 75 8.36 0.43 1.10
N MET A 76 8.05 1.62 0.57
CA MET A 76 6.90 1.85 -0.31
C MET A 76 6.99 1.00 -1.60
N LEU A 77 8.16 0.98 -2.25
CA LEU A 77 8.37 0.16 -3.46
C LEU A 77 8.24 -1.33 -3.18
N THR A 78 8.73 -1.79 -2.02
CA THR A 78 8.59 -3.19 -1.60
C THR A 78 7.11 -3.57 -1.42
N GLU A 79 6.32 -2.69 -0.80
CA GLU A 79 4.88 -2.92 -0.62
C GLU A 79 4.14 -2.92 -1.97
N MET A 80 4.48 -1.98 -2.86
CA MET A 80 3.94 -1.97 -4.23
C MET A 80 4.26 -3.27 -4.98
N GLN A 81 5.50 -3.74 -4.90
CA GLN A 81 5.90 -5.01 -5.53
C GLN A 81 5.08 -6.19 -5.01
N GLN A 82 4.87 -6.30 -3.69
CA GLN A 82 4.04 -7.34 -3.11
C GLN A 82 2.58 -7.30 -3.59
N GLN A 83 2.02 -6.10 -3.75
CA GLN A 83 0.68 -5.93 -4.31
C GLN A 83 0.62 -6.36 -5.78
N LEU A 84 1.64 -6.02 -6.58
CA LEU A 84 1.73 -6.42 -7.99
C LEU A 84 1.91 -7.93 -8.16
N ASP A 85 2.70 -8.57 -7.29
CA ASP A 85 2.85 -10.03 -7.28
C ASP A 85 1.53 -10.72 -6.88
N THR A 86 0.78 -10.13 -5.96
CA THR A 86 -0.57 -10.58 -5.62
C THR A 86 -1.54 -10.43 -6.81
N LEU A 87 -1.47 -9.31 -7.52
CA LEU A 87 -2.28 -9.08 -8.73
C LEU A 87 -1.97 -10.11 -9.81
N HIS A 88 -0.69 -10.41 -10.02
CA HIS A 88 -0.23 -11.45 -10.94
C HIS A 88 -0.82 -12.83 -10.60
N ALA A 89 -0.70 -13.23 -9.33
CA ALA A 89 -1.27 -14.51 -8.87
C ALA A 89 -2.80 -14.58 -9.00
N LEU A 90 -3.50 -13.45 -8.80
CA LEU A 90 -4.94 -13.37 -9.04
C LEU A 90 -5.29 -13.52 -10.51
N ASN A 91 -4.50 -12.91 -11.40
CA ASN A 91 -4.68 -13.02 -12.84
C ASN A 91 -4.54 -14.46 -13.33
N GLU A 92 -3.57 -15.20 -12.81
CA GLU A 92 -3.40 -16.63 -13.12
C GLU A 92 -4.54 -17.51 -12.56
N ALA A 93 -5.13 -17.10 -11.43
CA ALA A 93 -6.17 -17.88 -10.77
C ALA A 93 -7.59 -17.66 -11.32
N LEU A 94 -7.82 -16.57 -12.05
CA LEU A 94 -9.15 -16.18 -12.55
C LEU A 94 -9.27 -16.46 -14.07
N PRO A 95 -10.09 -17.43 -14.50
CA PRO A 95 -10.27 -17.76 -15.91
C PRO A 95 -11.27 -16.82 -16.61
N ASP A 96 -11.00 -15.52 -16.57
CA ASP A 96 -11.82 -14.48 -17.17
C ASP A 96 -10.97 -13.63 -18.12
N PRO A 97 -11.16 -13.75 -19.47
CA PRO A 97 -10.29 -13.10 -20.43
C PRO A 97 -10.33 -11.56 -20.39
N GLN A 98 -11.50 -10.97 -20.10
CA GLN A 98 -11.64 -9.50 -20.05
C GLN A 98 -10.98 -8.94 -18.80
N LEU A 99 -11.23 -9.56 -17.67
CA LEU A 99 -10.62 -9.20 -16.41
C LEU A 99 -9.10 -9.45 -16.44
N SER A 100 -8.66 -10.57 -17.04
CA SER A 100 -7.25 -10.89 -17.24
C SER A 100 -6.52 -9.83 -18.06
N ALA A 101 -7.12 -9.33 -19.14
CA ALA A 101 -6.53 -8.25 -19.92
C ALA A 101 -6.37 -6.95 -19.12
N ALA A 102 -7.37 -6.59 -18.31
CA ALA A 102 -7.30 -5.41 -17.45
C ALA A 102 -6.24 -5.58 -16.35
N MET A 103 -6.18 -6.75 -15.68
CA MET A 103 -5.18 -7.05 -14.66
C MET A 103 -3.75 -7.05 -15.21
N ALA A 104 -3.54 -7.60 -16.42
CA ALA A 104 -2.23 -7.58 -17.09
C ALA A 104 -1.78 -6.14 -17.42
N ARG A 105 -2.70 -5.25 -17.82
CA ARG A 105 -2.41 -3.83 -18.03
C ARG A 105 -2.02 -3.16 -16.72
N MET A 106 -2.80 -3.37 -15.64
CA MET A 106 -2.49 -2.81 -14.31
C MET A 106 -1.11 -3.29 -13.82
N GLU A 107 -0.81 -4.58 -13.95
CA GLU A 107 0.48 -5.16 -13.55
C GLU A 107 1.63 -4.52 -14.33
N LYS A 108 1.54 -4.50 -15.67
CA LYS A 108 2.57 -3.92 -16.54
C LYS A 108 2.86 -2.46 -16.16
N VAL A 109 1.81 -1.65 -16.03
CA VAL A 109 1.93 -0.23 -15.69
C VAL A 109 2.44 -0.04 -14.27
N GLY A 110 1.94 -0.83 -13.31
CA GLY A 110 2.41 -0.79 -11.93
C GLY A 110 3.90 -1.09 -11.81
N ARG A 111 4.42 -2.10 -12.53
CA ARG A 111 5.85 -2.40 -12.59
C ARG A 111 6.65 -1.24 -13.20
N SER A 112 6.16 -0.63 -14.27
CA SER A 112 6.81 0.55 -14.86
C SER A 112 6.84 1.75 -13.91
N ILE A 113 5.82 1.94 -13.07
CA ILE A 113 5.82 2.95 -12.01
C ILE A 113 6.91 2.65 -10.97
N VAL A 114 7.01 1.38 -10.52
CA VAL A 114 8.05 0.94 -9.57
C VAL A 114 9.44 1.22 -10.13
N GLU A 115 9.72 0.79 -11.37
CA GLU A 115 11.00 1.02 -12.06
C GLU A 115 11.33 2.51 -12.20
N THR A 116 10.34 3.33 -12.54
CA THR A 116 10.51 4.78 -12.69
C THR A 116 10.87 5.45 -11.36
N VAL A 117 10.22 5.04 -10.27
CA VAL A 117 10.49 5.59 -8.93
C VAL A 117 11.80 5.05 -8.36
N GLU A 118 12.17 3.80 -8.63
CA GLU A 118 13.47 3.24 -8.27
C GLU A 118 14.61 4.02 -8.94
N ALA A 119 14.49 4.29 -10.25
CA ALA A 119 15.46 5.08 -10.99
C ALA A 119 15.50 6.56 -10.56
N THR A 120 14.35 7.12 -10.17
CA THR A 120 14.22 8.53 -9.77
C THR A 120 13.42 8.67 -8.48
N PRO A 121 14.05 8.50 -7.30
CA PRO A 121 13.37 8.51 -6.01
C PRO A 121 12.63 9.81 -5.67
N ALA A 122 13.02 10.92 -6.29
CA ALA A 122 12.33 12.21 -6.15
C ALA A 122 10.86 12.16 -6.60
N LYS A 123 10.52 11.28 -7.56
CA LYS A 123 9.16 11.05 -8.06
C LYS A 123 8.26 10.30 -7.06
N ALA A 124 8.83 9.70 -6.00
CA ALA A 124 8.08 8.96 -4.99
C ALA A 124 6.91 9.74 -4.39
N LYS A 125 7.06 11.06 -4.23
CA LYS A 125 5.99 11.94 -3.71
C LYS A 125 4.74 11.94 -4.59
N GLN A 126 4.91 11.84 -5.91
CA GLN A 126 3.82 11.88 -6.89
C GLN A 126 3.01 10.57 -6.90
N VAL A 127 3.65 9.45 -6.56
CA VAL A 127 3.02 8.12 -6.54
C VAL A 127 2.57 7.67 -5.15
N ARG A 128 2.88 8.42 -4.08
CA ARG A 128 2.57 8.01 -2.71
C ARG A 128 1.08 7.69 -2.50
N ARG A 129 0.19 8.48 -3.09
CA ARG A 129 -1.25 8.23 -2.99
C ARG A 129 -1.67 6.98 -3.77
N PHE A 130 -1.07 6.77 -4.93
CA PHE A 130 -1.27 5.57 -5.73
C PHE A 130 -0.80 4.32 -4.97
N ALA A 131 0.42 4.35 -4.44
CA ALA A 131 1.04 3.25 -3.71
C ALA A 131 0.27 2.87 -2.43
N ASN A 132 -0.20 3.86 -1.66
CA ASN A 132 -0.78 3.62 -0.33
C ASN A 132 -2.29 3.37 -0.37
N TYR A 133 -2.99 3.74 -1.44
CA TYR A 133 -4.45 3.65 -1.50
C TYR A 133 -4.93 2.96 -2.78
N TYR A 134 -4.61 3.48 -3.96
CA TYR A 134 -5.25 3.00 -5.20
C TYR A 134 -4.84 1.58 -5.58
N LEU A 135 -3.56 1.26 -5.49
CA LEU A 135 -3.07 -0.09 -5.80
C LEU A 135 -3.57 -1.12 -4.78
N PRO A 136 -3.46 -0.91 -3.44
CA PRO A 136 -4.00 -1.86 -2.46
C PRO A 136 -5.51 -2.05 -2.57
N ASP A 137 -6.27 -0.97 -2.79
CA ASP A 137 -7.73 -1.05 -2.92
C ASP A 137 -8.14 -1.84 -4.17
N ALA A 138 -7.49 -1.60 -5.31
CA ALA A 138 -7.73 -2.36 -6.53
C ALA A 138 -7.46 -3.86 -6.34
N VAL A 139 -6.32 -4.21 -5.72
CA VAL A 139 -5.98 -5.61 -5.42
C VAL A 139 -6.97 -6.23 -4.45
N ASN A 140 -7.42 -5.50 -3.43
CA ASN A 140 -8.40 -5.99 -2.45
C ASN A 140 -9.76 -6.30 -3.10
N VAL A 141 -10.26 -5.43 -3.98
CA VAL A 141 -11.52 -5.67 -4.73
C VAL A 141 -11.41 -6.93 -5.58
N LEU A 142 -10.30 -7.11 -6.30
CA LEU A 142 -10.06 -8.29 -7.13
C LEU A 142 -9.91 -9.56 -6.30
N GLN A 143 -9.30 -9.50 -5.11
CA GLN A 143 -9.24 -10.62 -4.17
C GLN A 143 -10.62 -11.03 -3.67
N GLN A 144 -11.48 -10.06 -3.34
CA GLN A 144 -12.86 -10.34 -2.92
C GLN A 144 -13.65 -10.99 -4.04
N TYR A 145 -13.52 -10.49 -5.27
CA TYR A 145 -14.13 -11.09 -6.45
C TYR A 145 -13.65 -12.53 -6.68
N ALA A 146 -12.34 -12.78 -6.58
CA ALA A 146 -11.77 -14.12 -6.71
C ALA A 146 -12.32 -15.11 -5.67
N LYS A 147 -12.57 -14.66 -4.43
CA LYS A 147 -13.22 -15.48 -3.40
C LYS A 147 -14.65 -15.83 -3.78
N LEU A 148 -15.44 -14.87 -4.28
CA LEU A 148 -16.81 -15.10 -4.75
C LEU A 148 -16.85 -16.06 -5.95
N ALA A 149 -15.96 -15.88 -6.91
CA ALA A 149 -15.86 -16.76 -8.08
C ALA A 149 -15.54 -18.21 -7.69
N LYS A 150 -14.63 -18.42 -6.72
CA LYS A 150 -14.30 -19.75 -6.19
C LYS A 150 -15.46 -20.43 -5.47
N GLN A 151 -16.36 -19.67 -4.84
CA GLN A 151 -17.54 -20.22 -4.16
C GLN A 151 -18.62 -20.73 -5.14
N GLY A 152 -18.45 -20.53 -6.44
CA GLY A 152 -19.35 -21.05 -7.46
C GLY A 152 -20.74 -20.44 -7.43
N VAL A 153 -20.90 -19.24 -6.86
CA VAL A 153 -22.18 -18.54 -6.79
C VAL A 153 -22.65 -18.26 -8.23
N ARG A 154 -23.78 -18.87 -8.62
CA ARG A 154 -24.40 -18.74 -9.95
C ARG A 154 -25.80 -18.18 -9.75
N GLY A 155 -25.99 -16.90 -9.98
CA GLY A 155 -27.26 -16.23 -9.88
C GLY A 155 -27.20 -14.88 -10.59
N GLU A 156 -28.35 -14.25 -10.73
CA GLU A 156 -28.45 -12.93 -11.37
C GLU A 156 -27.57 -11.89 -10.69
N ASN A 157 -27.51 -11.89 -9.36
CA ASN A 157 -26.62 -11.03 -8.58
C ASN A 157 -25.14 -11.31 -8.88
N ALA A 158 -24.74 -12.56 -9.05
CA ALA A 158 -23.35 -12.91 -9.37
C ALA A 158 -22.96 -12.45 -10.79
N ALA A 159 -23.87 -12.53 -11.75
CA ALA A 159 -23.65 -12.02 -13.10
C ALA A 159 -23.53 -10.49 -13.11
N SER A 160 -24.36 -9.78 -12.34
CA SER A 160 -24.28 -8.33 -12.17
C SER A 160 -22.96 -7.88 -11.54
N ILE A 161 -22.54 -8.54 -10.46
CA ILE A 161 -21.24 -8.26 -9.79
C ILE A 161 -20.08 -8.50 -10.75
N ARG A 162 -20.13 -9.58 -11.56
CA ARG A 162 -19.10 -9.85 -12.55
C ARG A 162 -18.97 -8.70 -13.56
N ALA A 163 -20.07 -8.31 -14.19
CA ALA A 163 -20.09 -7.23 -15.17
C ALA A 163 -19.61 -5.90 -14.58
N GLU A 164 -19.97 -5.61 -13.33
CA GLU A 164 -19.51 -4.43 -12.62
C GLU A 164 -18.00 -4.46 -12.34
N VAL A 165 -17.46 -5.61 -11.90
CA VAL A 165 -16.02 -5.76 -11.65
C VAL A 165 -15.23 -5.66 -12.97
N GLU A 166 -15.67 -6.30 -14.05
CA GLU A 166 -15.03 -6.22 -15.36
C GLU A 166 -14.99 -4.77 -15.88
N HIS A 167 -16.10 -4.05 -15.79
CA HIS A 167 -16.17 -2.65 -16.19
C HIS A 167 -15.25 -1.75 -15.34
N ASN A 168 -15.29 -1.91 -14.03
CA ASN A 168 -14.46 -1.12 -13.13
C ASN A 168 -12.97 -1.47 -13.25
N ALA A 169 -12.61 -2.73 -13.50
CA ALA A 169 -11.22 -3.14 -13.72
C ALA A 169 -10.60 -2.44 -14.94
N ALA A 170 -11.34 -2.30 -16.03
CA ALA A 170 -10.89 -1.57 -17.21
C ALA A 170 -10.66 -0.08 -16.90
N SER A 171 -11.55 0.54 -16.12
CA SER A 171 -11.41 1.93 -15.67
C SER A 171 -10.22 2.13 -14.73
N ILE A 172 -9.99 1.19 -13.82
CA ILE A 172 -8.84 1.19 -12.91
C ILE A 172 -7.54 1.04 -13.71
N ALA A 173 -7.49 0.14 -14.70
CA ALA A 173 -6.32 0.00 -15.56
C ALA A 173 -5.97 1.32 -16.27
N THR A 174 -6.98 2.02 -16.78
CA THR A 174 -6.78 3.36 -17.38
C THR A 174 -6.30 4.40 -16.35
N ALA A 175 -6.79 4.34 -15.11
CA ALA A 175 -6.29 5.22 -14.05
C ALA A 175 -4.81 4.96 -13.70
N PHE A 176 -4.37 3.70 -13.76
CA PHE A 176 -2.95 3.34 -13.61
C PHE A 176 -2.10 3.92 -14.74
N GLU A 177 -2.58 3.82 -16.00
CA GLU A 177 -1.91 4.40 -17.16
C GLU A 177 -1.77 5.92 -17.03
N ASN A 178 -2.83 6.61 -16.62
CA ASN A 178 -2.79 8.04 -16.36
C ASN A 178 -1.80 8.41 -15.24
N GLN A 179 -1.68 7.56 -14.22
CA GLN A 179 -0.70 7.78 -13.15
C GLN A 179 0.74 7.66 -13.66
N LEU A 180 1.02 6.69 -14.53
CA LEU A 180 2.33 6.56 -15.17
C LEU A 180 2.62 7.75 -16.08
N ASP A 181 1.65 8.16 -16.90
CA ASP A 181 1.78 9.31 -17.80
C ASP A 181 2.10 10.60 -17.01
N ALA A 182 1.43 10.81 -15.90
CA ALA A 182 1.68 11.94 -15.02
C ALA A 182 3.13 12.00 -14.47
N LEU A 183 3.81 10.86 -14.33
CA LEU A 183 5.22 10.82 -13.90
C LEU A 183 6.19 11.35 -14.97
N TYR A 184 5.79 11.33 -16.22
CA TYR A 184 6.58 11.81 -17.36
C TYR A 184 6.13 13.19 -17.85
N ALA A 185 5.08 13.79 -17.28
CA ALA A 185 4.51 15.05 -17.75
C ALA A 185 5.54 16.19 -17.73
N ALA A 186 6.36 16.31 -16.69
CA ALA A 186 7.39 17.35 -16.60
C ALA A 186 8.49 17.12 -17.66
N GLU A 187 8.97 15.89 -17.81
CA GLU A 187 10.01 15.54 -18.79
C GLU A 187 9.54 15.73 -20.22
N SER A 188 8.26 15.44 -20.51
CA SER A 188 7.70 15.66 -21.86
C SER A 188 7.57 17.15 -22.20
N MET A 189 7.31 18.00 -21.21
CA MET A 189 7.30 19.46 -21.39
C MET A 189 8.70 20.00 -21.70
N ASP A 190 9.72 19.56 -20.97
CA ASP A 190 11.10 19.96 -21.20
C ASP A 190 11.58 19.51 -22.59
N LEU A 191 11.32 18.26 -22.96
CA LEU A 191 11.66 17.71 -24.28
C LEU A 191 10.94 18.49 -25.40
N SER A 192 9.68 18.85 -25.22
CA SER A 192 8.92 19.65 -26.20
C SER A 192 9.51 21.03 -26.38
N ALA A 193 9.98 21.67 -25.29
CA ALA A 193 10.68 22.96 -25.36
C ALA A 193 11.99 22.85 -26.13
N ASP A 194 12.79 21.82 -25.85
CA ASP A 194 14.07 21.56 -26.53
C ASP A 194 13.88 21.27 -28.02
N LEU A 195 12.86 20.48 -28.38
CA LEU A 195 12.50 20.24 -29.78
C LEU A 195 12.11 21.51 -30.52
N THR A 196 11.39 22.39 -29.86
CA THR A 196 10.98 23.70 -30.41
C THR A 196 12.21 24.57 -30.69
N VAL A 197 13.17 24.59 -29.75
CA VAL A 197 14.45 25.32 -29.93
C VAL A 197 15.25 24.73 -31.08
N LEU A 198 15.35 23.41 -31.14
CA LEU A 198 16.05 22.73 -32.23
C LEU A 198 15.43 23.02 -33.61
N GLN A 199 14.10 22.94 -33.71
CA GLN A 199 13.40 23.29 -34.95
C GLN A 199 13.63 24.73 -35.38
N ASN A 200 13.67 25.68 -34.45
CA ASN A 200 13.94 27.08 -34.74
C ASN A 200 15.39 27.28 -35.22
N MET A 201 16.35 26.54 -34.63
CA MET A 201 17.74 26.56 -35.08
C MET A 201 17.90 26.01 -36.51
N LEU A 202 17.25 24.89 -36.83
CA LEU A 202 17.28 24.27 -38.16
C LEU A 202 16.67 25.19 -39.22
N LYS A 203 15.51 25.80 -38.92
CA LYS A 203 14.89 26.79 -39.83
C LYS A 203 15.78 28.03 -40.03
N GLY A 204 16.50 28.48 -39.00
CA GLY A 204 17.41 29.61 -39.07
C GLY A 204 18.65 29.33 -39.91
N GLN A 205 19.01 28.05 -40.11
CA GLN A 205 20.14 27.60 -40.94
C GLN A 205 19.72 27.23 -42.36
N GLY A 206 18.44 27.37 -42.73
CA GLY A 206 17.95 27.10 -44.09
C GLY A 206 17.80 25.61 -44.43
N LEU A 207 17.72 24.74 -43.41
CA LEU A 207 17.45 23.29 -43.52
C LEU A 207 15.99 22.98 -43.27
#